data_5824a9535531fe5f5e87062dd6bfd64c
#
_entry.id   5824a9535531fe5f5e87062dd6bfd64c
#
_cell.length_a   1.000
_cell.length_b   1.000
_cell.length_c   1.000
_cell.angle_alpha   90.00
_cell.angle_beta   90.00
_cell.angle_gamma   90.00
#
_symmetry.space_group_name_H-M   'P 1'
#
loop_
_entity.id
_entity.type
_entity.pdbx_description
1 polymer ?
#
loop_
_entity_poly.entity_id
_entity_poly.type
_entity_poly.pdbx_seq_one_letter_code
_entity_poly.pdbx_strand_id
1 'polypeptide(L)'
;KLVDCPIRHLGTEKAQELYLAIQNYLADNGVEMRFNTECENIILEEEGCKGVLLKDGDSLLPVYADEVVIGTADWLEKLCAEHHIAHKPGTVDIGVRVECRNEVMEKVNKVLYESKLIGYPKPWKNKVRTFCQNPGGFVAQENYDNDLAVVNGHSFKEKKSENTNLAILVSHNFTEPFNQPIAYAQKVGELTNMLGAGHIMVQRYGDILDGKRTWAKELAQSNVKPTLKDAVAGDITAAMPYRAMTNIIEFIKMLDMVVPGFAANETLLYSPELKFYSNKVKMDSNLDTNIKGLHCLGDSSGWTRGLMMASVMGVLMGRKLAEKEGC
;
A
#
# COMPACT_ATOMS: atom_id res chain seq x y z
N LYS A 1 4.60 -7.69 21.82
CA LYS A 1 6.06 -7.80 21.66
C LYS A 1 6.56 -6.48 21.07
N LEU A 2 7.47 -5.81 21.74
CA LEU A 2 8.19 -4.68 21.17
C LEU A 2 9.25 -5.21 20.20
N VAL A 3 9.30 -4.66 18.99
CA VAL A 3 10.36 -4.92 18.01
C VAL A 3 11.07 -3.61 17.77
N ASP A 4 12.35 -3.56 18.06
CA ASP A 4 13.18 -2.41 17.76
C ASP A 4 13.46 -2.41 16.25
N CYS A 5 13.02 -1.37 15.58
CA CYS A 5 13.14 -1.22 14.13
C CYS A 5 13.44 0.25 13.82
N PRO A 6 14.68 0.69 14.04
CA PRO A 6 15.04 2.09 13.85
C PRO A 6 14.94 2.46 12.38
N ILE A 7 14.12 3.47 12.10
CA ILE A 7 13.96 4.05 10.76
C ILE A 7 14.15 5.56 10.83
N ARG A 8 14.57 6.15 9.72
CA ARG A 8 14.61 7.60 9.54
C ARG A 8 13.67 7.97 8.42
N HIS A 9 12.79 8.91 8.69
CA HIS A 9 11.91 9.45 7.67
C HIS A 9 12.60 10.60 6.93
N LEU A 10 12.67 10.49 5.61
CA LEU A 10 13.38 11.48 4.79
C LEU A 10 12.54 12.74 4.51
N GLY A 11 11.22 12.59 4.47
CA GLY A 11 10.28 13.60 3.96
C GLY A 11 10.01 13.41 2.47
N THR A 12 8.78 13.71 2.04
CA THR A 12 8.35 13.51 0.65
C THR A 12 9.17 14.37 -0.32
N GLU A 13 9.44 15.62 0.04
CA GLU A 13 10.21 16.57 -0.75
C GLU A 13 11.67 16.15 -0.98
N LYS A 14 12.29 15.50 0.01
CA LYS A 14 13.67 15.01 -0.11
C LYS A 14 13.80 13.70 -0.89
N ALA A 15 12.73 12.92 -0.94
CA ALA A 15 12.71 11.68 -1.71
C ALA A 15 12.91 11.95 -3.20
N GLN A 16 12.28 13.00 -3.74
CA GLN A 16 12.42 13.39 -5.15
C GLN A 16 13.88 13.73 -5.50
N GLU A 17 14.55 14.54 -4.67
CA GLU A 17 15.95 14.91 -4.87
C GLU A 17 16.86 13.67 -4.89
N LEU A 18 16.62 12.75 -3.94
CA LEU A 18 17.42 11.51 -3.83
C LEU A 18 17.23 10.60 -5.05
N TYR A 19 15.98 10.36 -5.46
CA TYR A 19 15.72 9.50 -6.61
C TYR A 19 16.24 10.09 -7.92
N LEU A 20 16.15 11.40 -8.09
CA LEU A 20 16.74 12.09 -9.25
C LEU A 20 18.27 11.94 -9.28
N ALA A 21 18.91 12.06 -8.12
CA ALA A 21 20.36 11.85 -8.03
C ALA A 21 20.78 10.41 -8.38
N ILE A 22 20.00 9.42 -7.92
CA ILE A 22 20.23 8.00 -8.28
C ILE A 22 20.02 7.79 -9.77
N GLN A 23 18.96 8.34 -10.34
CA GLN A 23 18.66 8.24 -11.78
C GLN A 23 19.80 8.81 -12.63
N ASN A 24 20.27 10.02 -12.30
CA ASN A 24 21.37 10.64 -13.01
C ASN A 24 22.66 9.81 -12.90
N TYR A 25 22.98 9.32 -11.70
CA TYR A 25 24.14 8.47 -11.48
C TYR A 25 24.08 7.19 -12.34
N LEU A 26 22.94 6.53 -12.44
CA LEU A 26 22.76 5.35 -13.26
C LEU A 26 22.93 5.66 -14.75
N ALA A 27 22.33 6.76 -15.23
CA ALA A 27 22.46 7.22 -16.62
C ALA A 27 23.93 7.54 -16.97
N ASP A 28 24.64 8.26 -16.10
CA ASP A 28 26.05 8.60 -16.27
C ASP A 28 26.98 7.36 -16.28
N ASN A 29 26.50 6.24 -15.71
CA ASN A 29 27.20 4.96 -15.71
C ASN A 29 26.68 3.96 -16.76
N GLY A 30 25.99 4.45 -17.80
CA GLY A 30 25.62 3.66 -18.96
C GLY A 30 24.34 2.83 -18.84
N VAL A 31 23.53 3.04 -17.81
CA VAL A 31 22.23 2.39 -17.69
C VAL A 31 21.23 3.10 -18.62
N GLU A 32 20.72 2.40 -19.61
CA GLU A 32 19.67 2.91 -20.48
C GLU A 32 18.32 2.94 -19.73
N MET A 33 17.67 4.09 -19.73
CA MET A 33 16.35 4.28 -19.14
C MET A 33 15.35 4.67 -20.22
N ARG A 34 14.27 3.90 -20.33
CA ARG A 34 13.18 4.15 -21.28
C ARG A 34 11.96 4.62 -20.50
N PHE A 35 11.60 5.89 -20.68
CA PHE A 35 10.38 6.49 -20.11
C PHE A 35 9.23 6.39 -21.09
N ASN A 36 8.00 6.43 -20.58
CA ASN A 36 6.77 6.29 -21.37
C ASN A 36 6.75 5.04 -22.27
N THR A 37 7.41 3.97 -21.80
CA THR A 37 7.54 2.71 -22.50
C THR A 37 6.85 1.62 -21.69
N GLU A 38 5.84 1.00 -22.26
CA GLU A 38 5.10 -0.10 -21.63
C GLU A 38 5.76 -1.43 -21.96
N CYS A 39 5.94 -2.30 -20.97
CA CYS A 39 6.33 -3.69 -21.18
C CYS A 39 5.07 -4.54 -21.32
N GLU A 40 4.79 -5.04 -22.53
CA GLU A 40 3.58 -5.81 -22.81
C GLU A 40 3.71 -7.27 -22.36
N ASN A 41 4.86 -7.90 -22.58
CA ASN A 41 5.06 -9.30 -22.23
C ASN A 41 6.55 -9.64 -22.07
N ILE A 42 6.83 -10.86 -21.59
CA ILE A 42 8.16 -11.46 -21.57
C ILE A 42 8.35 -12.36 -22.78
N ILE A 43 9.59 -12.52 -23.22
CA ILE A 43 9.97 -13.44 -24.31
C ILE A 43 10.46 -14.74 -23.67
N LEU A 44 9.72 -15.82 -23.89
CA LEU A 44 10.08 -17.16 -23.42
C LEU A 44 10.48 -18.06 -24.59
N GLU A 45 11.59 -18.76 -24.41
CA GLU A 45 12.08 -19.81 -25.29
C GLU A 45 12.27 -21.11 -24.51
N GLU A 46 12.64 -22.21 -25.17
CA GLU A 46 12.83 -23.50 -24.49
C GLU A 46 13.79 -23.43 -23.30
N GLU A 47 14.80 -22.58 -23.39
CA GLU A 47 15.85 -22.44 -22.38
C GLU A 47 15.49 -21.45 -21.22
N GLY A 48 14.35 -20.74 -21.29
CA GLY A 48 13.90 -19.79 -20.28
C GLY A 48 13.52 -18.42 -20.83
N CYS A 49 13.58 -17.39 -19.98
CA CYS A 49 13.30 -16.01 -20.35
C CYS A 49 14.51 -15.41 -21.09
N LYS A 50 14.25 -14.80 -22.24
CA LYS A 50 15.28 -14.22 -23.12
C LYS A 50 15.10 -12.73 -23.36
N GLY A 51 14.11 -12.10 -22.72
CA GLY A 51 13.86 -10.69 -22.91
C GLY A 51 12.43 -10.27 -22.64
N VAL A 52 12.09 -9.10 -23.15
CA VAL A 52 10.76 -8.49 -23.01
C VAL A 52 10.25 -7.94 -24.34
N LEU A 53 8.93 -7.85 -24.45
CA LEU A 53 8.24 -7.16 -25.55
C LEU A 53 7.80 -5.79 -25.06
N LEU A 54 8.35 -4.76 -25.66
CA LEU A 54 7.98 -3.37 -25.37
C LEU A 54 6.93 -2.89 -26.37
N LYS A 55 5.98 -2.09 -25.91
CA LYS A 55 4.97 -1.47 -26.74
C LYS A 55 5.47 -0.09 -27.19
N ASP A 56 5.52 0.10 -28.50
CA ASP A 56 5.86 1.37 -29.16
C ASP A 56 4.74 1.73 -30.15
N GLY A 57 3.79 2.52 -29.68
CA GLY A 57 2.53 2.77 -30.40
C GLY A 57 1.75 1.48 -30.62
N ASP A 58 1.50 1.12 -31.88
CA ASP A 58 0.83 -0.13 -32.29
C ASP A 58 1.81 -1.29 -32.57
N SER A 59 3.11 -1.05 -32.41
CA SER A 59 4.16 -2.04 -32.70
C SER A 59 4.70 -2.65 -31.41
N LEU A 60 5.12 -3.92 -31.49
CA LEU A 60 5.85 -4.60 -30.43
C LEU A 60 7.33 -4.67 -30.78
N LEU A 61 8.17 -4.17 -29.90
CA LEU A 61 9.62 -4.17 -30.05
C LEU A 61 10.22 -5.21 -29.10
N PRO A 62 10.87 -6.28 -29.60
CA PRO A 62 11.57 -7.22 -28.75
C PRO A 62 12.88 -6.62 -28.25
N VAL A 63 13.15 -6.78 -26.96
CA VAL A 63 14.43 -6.45 -26.32
C VAL A 63 14.94 -7.72 -25.64
N TYR A 64 16.07 -8.23 -26.14
CA TYR A 64 16.69 -9.44 -25.62
C TYR A 64 17.66 -9.13 -24.49
N ALA A 65 17.71 -10.03 -23.51
CA ALA A 65 18.60 -9.97 -22.37
C ALA A 65 18.83 -11.37 -21.80
N ASP A 66 19.98 -11.57 -21.17
CA ASP A 66 20.32 -12.83 -20.50
C ASP A 66 19.53 -13.01 -19.19
N GLU A 67 19.23 -11.90 -18.51
CA GLU A 67 18.47 -11.88 -17.26
C GLU A 67 17.40 -10.79 -17.30
N VAL A 68 16.18 -11.14 -16.89
CA VAL A 68 15.04 -10.23 -16.80
C VAL A 68 14.59 -10.10 -15.35
N VAL A 69 14.50 -8.88 -14.87
CA VAL A 69 14.12 -8.58 -13.48
C VAL A 69 12.83 -7.77 -13.46
N ILE A 70 11.77 -8.32 -12.86
CA ILE A 70 10.45 -7.67 -12.76
C ILE A 70 10.30 -7.02 -11.38
N GLY A 71 10.01 -5.72 -11.38
CA GLY A 71 9.76 -4.92 -10.18
C GLY A 71 8.38 -4.23 -10.16
N THR A 72 7.40 -4.69 -10.94
CA THR A 72 6.05 -4.12 -11.04
C THR A 72 5.00 -5.04 -10.38
N ALA A 73 3.90 -4.49 -9.86
CA ALA A 73 2.94 -5.26 -9.08
C ALA A 73 1.83 -5.91 -9.93
N ASP A 74 0.97 -5.13 -10.56
CA ASP A 74 -0.27 -5.65 -11.17
C ASP A 74 -0.02 -6.48 -12.43
N TRP A 75 0.95 -6.07 -13.22
CA TRP A 75 1.39 -6.80 -14.40
C TRP A 75 1.94 -8.19 -14.09
N LEU A 76 2.62 -8.37 -12.95
CA LEU A 76 3.17 -9.66 -12.54
C LEU A 76 2.07 -10.70 -12.26
N GLU A 77 0.89 -10.30 -11.77
CA GLU A 77 -0.22 -11.23 -11.57
C GLU A 77 -0.69 -11.82 -12.91
N LYS A 78 -0.82 -10.96 -13.94
CA LYS A 78 -1.13 -11.38 -15.32
C LYS A 78 -0.08 -12.36 -15.84
N LEU A 79 1.20 -12.01 -15.73
CA LEU A 79 2.30 -12.87 -16.17
C LEU A 79 2.35 -14.22 -15.45
N CYS A 80 2.07 -14.23 -14.13
CA CYS A 80 2.01 -15.47 -13.37
C CYS A 80 0.95 -16.43 -13.89
N ALA A 81 -0.20 -15.91 -14.32
CA ALA A 81 -1.27 -16.70 -14.87
C ALA A 81 -0.93 -17.20 -16.30
N GLU A 82 -0.42 -16.30 -17.16
CA GLU A 82 -0.13 -16.60 -18.57
C GLU A 82 1.06 -17.56 -18.76
N HIS A 83 2.12 -17.37 -17.98
CA HIS A 83 3.37 -18.08 -18.15
C HIS A 83 3.65 -19.13 -17.07
N HIS A 84 2.65 -19.45 -16.25
CA HIS A 84 2.77 -20.45 -15.19
C HIS A 84 3.94 -20.20 -14.22
N ILE A 85 4.21 -18.91 -13.91
CA ILE A 85 5.19 -18.56 -12.89
C ILE A 85 4.68 -19.06 -11.54
N ALA A 86 5.46 -19.91 -10.89
CA ALA A 86 5.06 -20.56 -9.64
C ALA A 86 4.86 -19.52 -8.52
N HIS A 87 3.66 -19.43 -7.96
CA HIS A 87 3.33 -18.47 -6.93
C HIS A 87 2.31 -19.01 -5.92
N LYS A 88 2.08 -18.24 -4.87
CA LYS A 88 0.92 -18.41 -3.97
C LYS A 88 0.05 -17.17 -4.08
N PRO A 89 -1.28 -17.30 -3.95
CA PRO A 89 -2.17 -16.15 -3.92
C PRO A 89 -1.69 -15.10 -2.90
N GLY A 90 -1.80 -13.84 -3.28
CA GLY A 90 -1.48 -12.71 -2.43
C GLY A 90 -2.50 -12.52 -1.30
N THR A 91 -2.31 -11.48 -0.54
CA THR A 91 -3.25 -10.99 0.46
C THR A 91 -3.62 -9.55 0.12
N VAL A 92 -4.75 -9.09 0.62
CA VAL A 92 -5.10 -7.66 0.57
C VAL A 92 -5.35 -7.16 1.97
N ASP A 93 -4.96 -5.93 2.21
CA ASP A 93 -5.38 -5.20 3.39
C ASP A 93 -6.47 -4.21 2.99
N ILE A 94 -7.62 -4.31 3.64
CA ILE A 94 -8.75 -3.40 3.47
C ILE A 94 -8.95 -2.67 4.78
N GLY A 95 -9.02 -1.36 4.74
CA GLY A 95 -9.10 -0.57 5.94
C GLY A 95 -9.56 0.86 5.74
N VAL A 96 -9.24 1.66 6.72
CA VAL A 96 -9.58 3.08 6.80
C VAL A 96 -8.36 3.88 7.21
N ARG A 97 -8.32 5.14 6.80
CA ARG A 97 -7.43 6.13 7.39
C ARG A 97 -8.15 6.78 8.56
N VAL A 98 -7.52 6.78 9.71
CA VAL A 98 -8.04 7.41 10.92
C VAL A 98 -7.34 8.73 11.14
N GLU A 99 -8.07 9.77 11.49
CA GLU A 99 -7.55 11.09 11.81
C GLU A 99 -8.09 11.53 13.16
N CYS A 100 -7.20 11.91 14.07
CA CYS A 100 -7.50 12.43 15.40
C CYS A 100 -6.64 13.65 15.71
N ARG A 101 -6.97 14.38 16.76
CA ARG A 101 -6.16 15.52 17.23
C ARG A 101 -4.75 15.07 17.64
N ASN A 102 -3.75 15.93 17.39
CA ASN A 102 -2.36 15.65 17.76
C ASN A 102 -2.19 15.34 19.24
N GLU A 103 -2.98 15.98 20.10
CA GLU A 103 -2.94 15.81 21.55
C GLU A 103 -3.23 14.37 21.98
N VAL A 104 -4.09 13.66 21.25
CA VAL A 104 -4.42 12.25 21.50
C VAL A 104 -3.19 11.37 21.34
N MET A 105 -2.41 11.62 20.29
CA MET A 105 -1.21 10.82 19.96
C MET A 105 0.09 11.39 20.54
N GLU A 106 0.03 12.48 21.30
CA GLU A 106 1.20 13.25 21.74
C GLU A 106 2.25 12.40 22.44
N LYS A 107 1.83 11.54 23.39
CA LYS A 107 2.75 10.67 24.16
C LYS A 107 3.51 9.70 23.26
N VAL A 108 2.87 9.21 22.21
CA VAL A 108 3.48 8.30 21.24
C VAL A 108 4.37 9.09 20.29
N ASN A 109 3.85 10.19 19.74
CA ASN A 109 4.55 11.01 18.74
C ASN A 109 5.84 11.67 19.26
N LYS A 110 5.93 11.94 20.58
CA LYS A 110 7.15 12.49 21.22
C LYS A 110 8.30 11.48 21.25
N VAL A 111 8.00 10.19 21.25
CA VAL A 111 9.01 9.12 21.38
C VAL A 111 9.26 8.40 20.06
N LEU A 112 8.20 8.23 19.27
CA LEU A 112 8.22 7.48 18.02
C LEU A 112 7.63 8.32 16.90
N TYR A 113 8.35 8.41 15.79
CA TYR A 113 7.80 9.01 14.57
C TYR A 113 6.66 8.16 14.00
N GLU A 114 6.85 6.86 13.92
CA GLU A 114 5.87 5.87 13.48
C GLU A 114 5.82 4.70 14.45
N SER A 115 4.62 4.32 14.85
CA SER A 115 4.37 3.14 15.67
C SER A 115 3.56 2.11 14.88
N LYS A 116 4.00 0.86 14.91
CA LYS A 116 3.26 -0.25 14.29
C LYS A 116 2.65 -1.13 15.36
N LEU A 117 1.37 -0.94 15.60
CA LEU A 117 0.59 -1.73 16.55
C LEU A 117 -0.16 -2.82 15.81
N ILE A 118 -0.13 -4.04 16.32
CA ILE A 118 -0.78 -5.21 15.72
C ILE A 118 -1.69 -5.84 16.76
N GLY A 119 -2.92 -6.14 16.35
CA GLY A 119 -3.91 -6.82 17.19
C GLY A 119 -4.73 -7.84 16.41
N TYR A 120 -5.48 -8.64 17.17
CA TYR A 120 -6.36 -9.69 16.67
C TYR A 120 -7.73 -9.58 17.35
N PRO A 121 -8.52 -8.56 16.99
CA PRO A 121 -9.78 -8.26 17.66
C PRO A 121 -10.80 -9.40 17.50
N LYS A 122 -11.63 -9.58 18.53
CA LYS A 122 -12.77 -10.52 18.48
C LYS A 122 -13.91 -9.88 17.67
N PRO A 123 -14.85 -10.66 17.11
CA PRO A 123 -14.90 -12.14 17.14
C PRO A 123 -13.99 -12.81 16.10
N TRP A 124 -13.61 -12.10 15.05
CA TRP A 124 -13.00 -12.67 13.84
C TRP A 124 -11.52 -13.00 13.97
N LYS A 125 -10.80 -12.29 14.85
CA LYS A 125 -9.35 -12.44 15.06
C LYS A 125 -8.52 -12.32 13.77
N ASN A 126 -8.98 -11.53 12.80
CA ASN A 126 -8.13 -11.14 11.69
C ASN A 126 -6.96 -10.33 12.22
N LYS A 127 -5.83 -10.40 11.53
CA LYS A 127 -4.71 -9.50 11.82
C LYS A 127 -5.10 -8.08 11.45
N VAL A 128 -5.09 -7.19 12.42
CA VAL A 128 -5.28 -5.75 12.21
C VAL A 128 -4.02 -5.03 12.64
N ARG A 129 -3.63 -4.01 11.90
CA ARG A 129 -2.42 -3.24 12.21
C ARG A 129 -2.58 -1.76 11.90
N THR A 130 -1.85 -0.94 12.64
CA THR A 130 -1.59 0.44 12.22
C THR A 130 -0.56 0.47 11.08
N PHE A 131 -0.65 1.49 10.24
CA PHE A 131 0.28 1.68 9.14
C PHE A 131 0.39 3.16 8.78
N CYS A 132 1.59 3.59 8.34
CA CYS A 132 1.85 4.94 7.83
C CYS A 132 1.28 6.03 8.76
N GLN A 133 1.81 6.11 9.97
CA GLN A 133 1.46 7.15 10.94
C GLN A 133 2.12 8.48 10.56
N ASN A 134 1.34 9.55 10.55
CA ASN A 134 1.75 10.88 10.13
C ASN A 134 1.42 11.92 11.23
N PRO A 135 2.32 12.17 12.17
CA PRO A 135 2.15 13.22 13.17
C PRO A 135 2.12 14.61 12.54
N GLY A 136 1.07 15.39 12.80
CA GLY A 136 0.87 16.69 12.16
C GLY A 136 0.72 16.60 10.64
N GLY A 137 0.34 15.43 10.12
CA GLY A 137 0.22 15.17 8.69
C GLY A 137 -1.14 15.52 8.11
N PHE A 138 -1.31 15.20 6.85
CA PHE A 138 -2.54 15.45 6.08
C PHE A 138 -3.04 14.15 5.49
N VAL A 139 -4.34 13.95 5.51
CA VAL A 139 -5.00 12.90 4.75
C VAL A 139 -5.02 13.32 3.28
N ALA A 140 -4.72 12.41 2.38
CA ALA A 140 -4.63 12.64 0.94
C ALA A 140 -5.41 11.58 0.16
N GLN A 141 -5.90 11.94 -1.00
CA GLN A 141 -6.42 11.00 -1.99
C GLN A 141 -5.31 10.62 -2.96
N GLU A 142 -5.23 9.35 -3.28
CA GLU A 142 -4.43 8.79 -4.37
C GLU A 142 -5.37 8.12 -5.36
N ASN A 143 -5.02 8.14 -6.62
CA ASN A 143 -5.77 7.42 -7.65
C ASN A 143 -4.93 6.25 -8.16
N TYR A 144 -5.50 5.08 -8.13
CA TYR A 144 -4.96 3.88 -8.77
C TYR A 144 -5.53 3.76 -10.19
N ASP A 145 -5.11 2.75 -10.92
CA ASP A 145 -5.60 2.47 -12.26
C ASP A 145 -7.15 2.41 -12.28
N ASN A 146 -7.75 2.79 -13.42
CA ASN A 146 -9.19 2.90 -13.60
C ASN A 146 -9.88 3.91 -12.68
N ASP A 147 -9.20 5.01 -12.35
CA ASP A 147 -9.70 6.11 -11.51
C ASP A 147 -10.17 5.66 -10.11
N LEU A 148 -9.64 4.56 -9.61
CA LEU A 148 -9.95 4.09 -8.26
C LEU A 148 -9.33 5.03 -7.23
N ALA A 149 -10.16 5.86 -6.59
CA ALA A 149 -9.72 6.74 -5.52
C ALA A 149 -9.54 5.97 -4.21
N VAL A 150 -8.36 6.06 -3.63
CA VAL A 150 -8.02 5.49 -2.33
C VAL A 150 -7.45 6.56 -1.41
N VAL A 151 -7.61 6.37 -0.10
CA VAL A 151 -7.06 7.31 0.88
C VAL A 151 -5.64 6.91 1.28
N ASN A 152 -4.80 7.91 1.49
CA ASN A 152 -3.47 7.77 2.07
C ASN A 152 -3.17 8.94 3.02
N GLY A 153 -1.96 9.05 3.55
CA GLY A 153 -1.54 10.16 4.39
C GLY A 153 -0.14 10.63 4.04
N HIS A 154 0.04 11.93 4.13
CA HIS A 154 1.34 12.58 3.90
C HIS A 154 1.80 13.35 5.11
N SER A 155 3.12 13.36 5.32
CA SER A 155 3.80 14.17 6.32
C SER A 155 4.80 15.05 5.62
N PHE A 156 4.70 16.34 5.88
CA PHE A 156 5.63 17.34 5.36
C PHE A 156 6.58 17.78 6.46
N LYS A 157 7.79 18.17 6.10
CA LYS A 157 8.78 18.62 7.05
C LYS A 157 8.37 19.94 7.71
N GLU A 158 7.95 20.91 6.92
CA GLU A 158 7.68 22.27 7.36
C GLU A 158 6.19 22.55 7.59
N LYS A 159 5.30 21.95 6.79
CA LYS A 159 3.85 22.14 6.90
C LYS A 159 3.26 21.11 7.86
N LYS A 160 2.60 21.57 8.91
CA LYS A 160 1.94 20.72 9.90
C LYS A 160 0.46 21.05 10.04
N SER A 161 -0.33 20.01 10.29
CA SER A 161 -1.73 20.12 10.70
C SER A 161 -1.86 19.98 12.21
N GLU A 162 -3.06 20.22 12.72
CA GLU A 162 -3.40 20.00 14.12
C GLU A 162 -3.76 18.53 14.43
N ASN A 163 -3.67 17.66 13.42
CA ASN A 163 -4.10 16.28 13.52
C ASN A 163 -2.95 15.31 13.26
N THR A 164 -3.06 14.13 13.85
CA THR A 164 -2.29 12.94 13.46
C THR A 164 -3.21 12.01 12.68
N ASN A 165 -2.72 11.45 11.57
CA ASN A 165 -3.44 10.41 10.87
C ASN A 165 -2.61 9.12 10.74
N LEU A 166 -3.30 8.00 10.67
CA LEU A 166 -2.72 6.68 10.46
C LEU A 166 -3.74 5.75 9.81
N ALA A 167 -3.27 4.76 9.06
CA ALA A 167 -4.14 3.70 8.53
C ALA A 167 -4.39 2.63 9.58
N ILE A 168 -5.61 2.08 9.60
CA ILE A 168 -5.96 0.82 10.25
C ILE A 168 -6.34 -0.16 9.17
N LEU A 169 -5.53 -1.21 9.00
CA LEU A 169 -5.61 -2.17 7.93
C LEU A 169 -5.93 -3.56 8.48
N VAL A 170 -6.94 -4.19 7.88
CA VAL A 170 -7.36 -5.56 8.18
C VAL A 170 -6.87 -6.48 7.08
N SER A 171 -6.05 -7.47 7.43
CA SER A 171 -5.55 -8.44 6.46
C SER A 171 -6.61 -9.48 6.11
N HIS A 172 -6.87 -9.62 4.81
CA HIS A 172 -7.80 -10.58 4.24
C HIS A 172 -7.05 -11.66 3.48
N ASN A 173 -7.28 -12.89 3.89
CA ASN A 173 -6.81 -14.07 3.19
C ASN A 173 -8.01 -14.83 2.67
N PHE A 174 -7.93 -15.28 1.44
CA PHE A 174 -8.98 -16.06 0.80
C PHE A 174 -8.53 -17.50 0.59
N THR A 175 -9.49 -18.39 0.52
CA THR A 175 -9.31 -19.82 0.25
C THR A 175 -10.22 -20.23 -0.89
N GLU A 176 -9.91 -21.35 -1.54
CA GLU A 176 -10.78 -21.92 -2.57
C GLU A 176 -12.27 -21.88 -2.17
N PRO A 177 -13.15 -21.60 -3.13
CA PRO A 177 -12.92 -21.48 -4.57
C PRO A 177 -12.46 -20.08 -5.03
N PHE A 178 -12.31 -19.10 -4.13
CA PHE A 178 -11.94 -17.73 -4.47
C PHE A 178 -10.45 -17.46 -4.24
N ASN A 179 -9.76 -17.02 -5.28
CA ASN A 179 -8.31 -16.80 -5.29
C ASN A 179 -7.87 -15.46 -5.91
N GLN A 180 -8.78 -14.49 -6.03
CA GLN A 180 -8.52 -13.17 -6.60
C GLN A 180 -8.64 -12.04 -5.58
N PRO A 181 -7.77 -11.98 -4.56
CA PRO A 181 -7.89 -11.01 -3.46
C PRO A 181 -7.83 -9.55 -3.93
N ILE A 182 -7.01 -9.24 -4.94
CA ILE A 182 -6.90 -7.89 -5.51
C ILE A 182 -8.23 -7.47 -6.11
N ALA A 183 -8.83 -8.30 -6.96
CA ALA A 183 -10.13 -8.01 -7.57
C ALA A 183 -11.23 -7.77 -6.53
N TYR A 184 -11.23 -8.52 -5.42
CA TYR A 184 -12.14 -8.29 -4.32
C TYR A 184 -11.96 -6.89 -3.70
N ALA A 185 -10.74 -6.51 -3.38
CA ALA A 185 -10.46 -5.21 -2.76
C ALA A 185 -10.75 -4.06 -3.74
N GLN A 186 -10.47 -4.21 -5.04
CA GLN A 186 -10.86 -3.25 -6.08
C GLN A 186 -12.38 -3.04 -6.08
N LYS A 187 -13.19 -4.11 -6.03
CA LYS A 187 -14.65 -3.99 -5.98
C LYS A 187 -15.16 -3.29 -4.72
N VAL A 188 -14.52 -3.50 -3.57
CA VAL A 188 -14.81 -2.74 -2.35
C VAL A 188 -14.51 -1.25 -2.54
N GLY A 189 -13.39 -0.94 -3.18
CA GLY A 189 -13.01 0.43 -3.49
C GLY A 189 -13.97 1.10 -4.47
N GLU A 190 -14.31 0.43 -5.58
CA GLU A 190 -15.28 0.91 -6.57
C GLU A 190 -16.64 1.20 -5.93
N LEU A 191 -17.15 0.30 -5.07
CA LEU A 191 -18.40 0.50 -4.36
C LEU A 191 -18.33 1.72 -3.44
N THR A 192 -17.22 1.90 -2.72
CA THR A 192 -17.01 3.06 -1.86
C THR A 192 -16.97 4.35 -2.68
N ASN A 193 -16.24 4.36 -3.80
CA ASN A 193 -16.17 5.52 -4.70
C ASN A 193 -17.52 5.86 -5.32
N MET A 194 -18.30 4.85 -5.69
CA MET A 194 -19.65 5.07 -6.19
C MET A 194 -20.52 5.81 -5.18
N LEU A 195 -20.49 5.42 -3.89
CA LEU A 195 -21.25 6.10 -2.84
C LEU A 195 -20.70 7.49 -2.52
N GLY A 196 -19.40 7.71 -2.68
CA GLY A 196 -18.73 9.00 -2.53
C GLY A 196 -18.75 9.89 -3.78
N ALA A 197 -19.45 9.46 -4.86
CA ALA A 197 -19.45 10.16 -6.15
C ALA A 197 -18.02 10.45 -6.69
N GLY A 198 -17.11 9.48 -6.56
CA GLY A 198 -15.69 9.59 -6.96
C GLY A 198 -14.77 10.20 -5.91
N HIS A 199 -15.30 10.63 -4.77
CA HIS A 199 -14.51 11.19 -3.66
C HIS A 199 -14.31 10.20 -2.52
N ILE A 200 -13.31 10.45 -1.71
CA ILE A 200 -13.10 9.72 -0.44
C ILE A 200 -14.24 10.09 0.52
N MET A 201 -14.86 9.07 1.09
CA MET A 201 -15.86 9.27 2.13
C MET A 201 -15.21 9.41 3.50
N VAL A 202 -15.80 10.25 4.35
CA VAL A 202 -15.41 10.43 5.75
C VAL A 202 -16.61 10.27 6.68
N GLN A 203 -16.41 9.58 7.80
CA GLN A 203 -17.43 9.37 8.83
C GLN A 203 -16.80 9.51 10.21
N ARG A 204 -17.53 10.09 11.17
CA ARG A 204 -17.11 10.17 12.57
C ARG A 204 -17.29 8.80 13.23
N TYR A 205 -16.35 8.42 14.08
CA TYR A 205 -16.39 7.15 14.80
C TYR A 205 -17.67 6.98 15.64
N GLY A 206 -18.11 8.03 16.34
CA GLY A 206 -19.35 8.00 17.11
C GLY A 206 -20.59 7.72 16.24
N ASP A 207 -20.66 8.30 15.05
CA ASP A 207 -21.77 8.07 14.12
C ASP A 207 -21.79 6.61 13.61
N ILE A 208 -20.61 6.02 13.41
CA ILE A 208 -20.50 4.58 13.09
C ILE A 208 -21.09 3.73 14.21
N LEU A 209 -20.75 4.03 15.47
CA LEU A 209 -21.26 3.28 16.63
C LEU A 209 -22.77 3.43 16.80
N ASP A 210 -23.30 4.60 16.47
CA ASP A 210 -24.76 4.89 16.49
C ASP A 210 -25.50 4.31 15.26
N GLY A 211 -24.80 3.71 14.30
CA GLY A 211 -25.39 3.16 13.08
C GLY A 211 -25.99 4.22 12.16
N LYS A 212 -25.42 5.41 12.11
CA LYS A 212 -25.89 6.53 11.30
C LYS A 212 -24.78 7.15 10.45
N ARG A 213 -25.13 7.75 9.32
CA ARG A 213 -24.19 8.50 8.51
C ARG A 213 -23.74 9.77 9.21
N THR A 214 -22.56 10.27 8.87
CA THR A 214 -22.14 11.63 9.21
C THR A 214 -22.65 12.63 8.16
N TRP A 215 -23.10 13.79 8.61
CA TRP A 215 -23.53 14.89 7.73
C TRP A 215 -22.44 15.99 7.70
N ALA A 216 -22.40 16.73 6.60
CA ALA A 216 -21.44 17.84 6.44
C ALA A 216 -21.52 18.88 7.57
N LYS A 217 -22.73 19.16 8.10
CA LYS A 217 -22.92 20.05 9.23
C LYS A 217 -22.23 19.53 10.51
N GLU A 218 -22.29 18.23 10.75
CA GLU A 218 -21.67 17.58 11.91
C GLU A 218 -20.14 17.60 11.81
N LEU A 219 -19.58 17.39 10.61
CA LEU A 219 -18.15 17.57 10.38
C LEU A 219 -17.69 19.02 10.61
N ALA A 220 -18.49 19.98 10.14
CA ALA A 220 -18.19 21.41 10.32
C ALA A 220 -18.17 21.82 11.81
N GLN A 221 -18.93 21.13 12.66
CA GLN A 221 -19.01 21.37 14.11
C GLN A 221 -18.03 20.51 14.93
N SER A 222 -17.42 19.49 14.33
CA SER A 222 -16.51 18.57 15.01
C SER A 222 -15.20 19.28 15.44
N ASN A 223 -14.60 18.85 16.55
CA ASN A 223 -13.29 19.33 17.01
C ASN A 223 -12.16 18.80 16.11
N VAL A 224 -12.32 17.61 15.54
CA VAL A 224 -11.42 17.10 14.51
C VAL A 224 -11.87 17.61 13.15
N LYS A 225 -11.10 18.54 12.57
CA LYS A 225 -11.39 19.08 11.23
C LYS A 225 -10.73 18.22 10.17
N PRO A 226 -11.46 17.76 9.13
CA PRO A 226 -10.87 17.02 8.04
C PRO A 226 -9.70 17.78 7.39
N THR A 227 -8.53 17.13 7.27
CA THR A 227 -7.41 17.69 6.50
C THR A 227 -7.54 17.44 5.01
N LEU A 228 -8.23 16.37 4.59
CA LEU A 228 -8.68 16.18 3.21
C LEU A 228 -9.97 16.99 2.97
N LYS A 229 -9.83 18.14 2.31
CA LYS A 229 -10.95 19.10 2.16
C LYS A 229 -12.05 18.61 1.24
N ASP A 230 -11.70 17.79 0.26
CA ASP A 230 -12.62 17.25 -0.74
C ASP A 230 -13.30 15.94 -0.29
N ALA A 231 -13.04 15.48 0.95
CA ALA A 231 -13.71 14.31 1.49
C ALA A 231 -15.19 14.57 1.73
N VAL A 232 -16.03 13.61 1.36
CA VAL A 232 -17.48 13.70 1.43
C VAL A 232 -17.98 13.01 2.70
N ALA A 233 -18.79 13.72 3.50
CA ALA A 233 -19.45 13.16 4.66
C ALA A 233 -20.44 12.07 4.25
N GLY A 234 -20.32 10.87 4.82
CA GLY A 234 -21.12 9.74 4.40
C GLY A 234 -21.26 8.64 5.44
N ASP A 235 -21.60 7.47 4.95
CA ASP A 235 -21.66 6.22 5.69
C ASP A 235 -20.73 5.21 5.02
N ILE A 236 -19.53 5.06 5.56
CA ILE A 236 -18.55 4.11 5.03
C ILE A 236 -18.94 2.66 5.29
N THR A 237 -19.84 2.40 6.24
CA THR A 237 -20.28 1.04 6.58
C THR A 237 -21.16 0.44 5.50
N ALA A 238 -21.77 1.28 4.65
CA ALA A 238 -22.60 0.83 3.53
C ALA A 238 -21.80 0.17 2.40
N ALA A 239 -20.49 0.44 2.31
CA ALA A 239 -19.60 -0.10 1.27
C ALA A 239 -18.55 -1.08 1.83
N MET A 240 -18.09 -0.84 3.04
CA MET A 240 -17.04 -1.65 3.64
C MET A 240 -17.56 -3.02 4.09
N PRO A 241 -16.79 -4.10 3.85
CA PRO A 241 -17.19 -5.43 4.32
C PRO A 241 -17.43 -5.46 5.83
N TYR A 242 -18.57 -6.03 6.25
CA TYR A 242 -18.95 -6.12 7.67
C TYR A 242 -17.83 -6.66 8.56
N ARG A 243 -17.14 -7.71 8.09
CA ARG A 243 -16.01 -8.31 8.81
C ARG A 243 -14.85 -7.33 8.98
N ALA A 244 -14.54 -6.53 7.96
CA ALA A 244 -13.50 -5.50 8.04
C ALA A 244 -13.89 -4.42 9.05
N MET A 245 -15.09 -3.89 8.94
CA MET A 245 -15.58 -2.83 9.86
C MET A 245 -15.63 -3.29 11.32
N THR A 246 -16.11 -4.51 11.58
CA THR A 246 -16.12 -5.06 12.94
C THR A 246 -14.70 -5.14 13.51
N ASN A 247 -13.73 -5.64 12.73
CA ASN A 247 -12.34 -5.69 13.17
C ASN A 247 -11.75 -4.30 13.41
N ILE A 248 -12.08 -3.31 12.57
CA ILE A 248 -11.61 -1.92 12.71
C ILE A 248 -12.17 -1.30 13.98
N ILE A 249 -13.48 -1.41 14.21
CA ILE A 249 -14.14 -0.84 15.39
C ILE A 249 -13.54 -1.42 16.68
N GLU A 250 -13.42 -2.75 16.76
CA GLU A 250 -12.86 -3.41 17.93
C GLU A 250 -11.36 -3.09 18.12
N PHE A 251 -10.61 -2.93 17.03
CA PHE A 251 -9.20 -2.53 17.12
C PHE A 251 -9.04 -1.08 17.58
N ILE A 252 -9.93 -0.17 17.18
CA ILE A 252 -9.95 1.22 17.69
C ILE A 252 -10.19 1.22 19.20
N LYS A 253 -11.11 0.40 19.72
CA LYS A 253 -11.31 0.24 21.17
C LYS A 253 -10.06 -0.30 21.88
N MET A 254 -9.35 -1.25 21.25
CA MET A 254 -8.08 -1.76 21.80
C MET A 254 -6.99 -0.67 21.79
N LEU A 255 -6.93 0.16 20.75
CA LEU A 255 -6.00 1.28 20.69
C LEU A 255 -6.28 2.32 21.77
N ASP A 256 -7.54 2.58 22.08
CA ASP A 256 -7.95 3.52 23.11
C ASP A 256 -7.44 3.15 24.51
N MET A 257 -7.27 1.85 24.78
CA MET A 257 -6.66 1.38 26.03
C MET A 257 -5.17 1.76 26.13
N VAL A 258 -4.48 1.93 25.02
CA VAL A 258 -3.05 2.28 24.96
C VAL A 258 -2.88 3.79 24.74
N VAL A 259 -3.76 4.38 23.98
CA VAL A 259 -3.79 5.79 23.58
C VAL A 259 -5.17 6.36 23.92
N PRO A 260 -5.42 6.75 25.18
CA PRO A 260 -6.73 7.24 25.61
C PRO A 260 -7.21 8.45 24.78
N GLY A 261 -8.45 8.40 24.31
CA GLY A 261 -9.06 9.40 23.45
C GLY A 261 -9.00 9.05 21.95
N PHE A 262 -8.32 7.94 21.58
CA PHE A 262 -8.29 7.49 20.18
C PHE A 262 -9.66 7.05 19.66
N ALA A 263 -10.49 6.46 20.55
CA ALA A 263 -11.88 6.06 20.25
C ALA A 263 -12.91 7.17 20.55
N ALA A 264 -12.49 8.44 20.52
CA ALA A 264 -13.42 9.57 20.72
C ALA A 264 -14.47 9.61 19.58
N ASN A 265 -15.69 10.03 19.88
CA ASN A 265 -16.79 10.14 18.91
C ASN A 265 -16.43 10.98 17.68
N GLU A 266 -15.55 11.97 17.85
CA GLU A 266 -15.12 12.90 16.81
C GLU A 266 -13.93 12.43 15.98
N THR A 267 -13.31 11.30 16.34
CA THR A 267 -12.28 10.66 15.52
C THR A 267 -12.85 10.35 14.12
N LEU A 268 -12.13 10.75 13.09
CA LEU A 268 -12.58 10.61 11.69
C LEU A 268 -12.01 9.35 11.05
N LEU A 269 -12.85 8.65 10.31
CA LEU A 269 -12.49 7.49 9.50
C LEU A 269 -12.75 7.80 8.05
N TYR A 270 -11.72 7.67 7.21
CA TYR A 270 -11.79 7.85 5.76
C TYR A 270 -11.69 6.50 5.05
N SER A 271 -12.46 6.31 4.01
CA SER A 271 -12.53 5.04 3.26
C SER A 271 -12.57 5.29 1.74
N PRO A 272 -11.97 4.38 0.94
CA PRO A 272 -11.27 3.17 1.33
C PRO A 272 -9.75 3.39 1.47
N GLU A 273 -9.11 2.76 2.45
CA GLU A 273 -7.65 2.54 2.44
C GLU A 273 -7.40 1.10 1.98
N LEU A 274 -6.77 0.94 0.83
CA LEU A 274 -6.50 -0.36 0.23
C LEU A 274 -5.01 -0.54 0.05
N LYS A 275 -4.50 -1.73 0.40
CA LYS A 275 -3.13 -2.12 0.07
C LYS A 275 -3.18 -3.48 -0.62
N PHE A 276 -2.82 -3.45 -1.89
CA PHE A 276 -2.70 -4.65 -2.71
C PHE A 276 -1.33 -5.26 -2.48
N TYR A 277 -1.31 -6.57 -2.30
CA TYR A 277 -0.07 -7.31 -2.23
C TYR A 277 -0.09 -8.35 -3.32
N SER A 278 0.87 -8.24 -4.20
CA SER A 278 1.04 -9.16 -5.32
C SER A 278 1.08 -10.61 -4.86
N ASN A 279 0.84 -11.50 -5.78
CA ASN A 279 1.08 -12.92 -5.60
C ASN A 279 2.49 -13.15 -5.07
N LYS A 280 2.62 -14.06 -4.11
CA LYS A 280 3.93 -14.41 -3.58
C LYS A 280 4.62 -15.38 -4.50
N VAL A 281 5.50 -14.86 -5.35
CA VAL A 281 6.27 -15.65 -6.31
C VAL A 281 7.15 -16.65 -5.55
N LYS A 282 7.17 -17.90 -5.98
CA LYS A 282 8.09 -18.90 -5.45
C LYS A 282 9.46 -18.66 -6.07
N MET A 283 10.44 -18.40 -5.23
CA MET A 283 11.82 -18.20 -5.62
C MET A 283 12.73 -19.04 -4.73
N ASP A 284 13.87 -19.43 -5.24
CA ASP A 284 14.90 -20.12 -4.48
C ASP A 284 15.79 -19.15 -3.68
N SER A 285 16.87 -19.64 -3.08
CA SER A 285 17.83 -18.82 -2.32
C SER A 285 18.61 -17.83 -3.19
N ASN A 286 18.63 -18.03 -4.50
CA ASN A 286 19.26 -17.15 -5.47
C ASN A 286 18.30 -16.10 -6.06
N LEU A 287 17.04 -16.09 -5.60
CA LEU A 287 15.97 -15.26 -6.11
C LEU A 287 15.56 -15.65 -7.55
N ASP A 288 15.89 -16.88 -7.97
CA ASP A 288 15.46 -17.44 -9.23
C ASP A 288 14.01 -17.94 -9.13
N THR A 289 13.20 -17.62 -10.13
CA THR A 289 11.86 -18.19 -10.28
C THR A 289 11.95 -19.62 -10.87
N ASN A 290 10.81 -20.25 -11.12
CA ASN A 290 10.80 -21.52 -11.87
C ASN A 290 11.11 -21.35 -13.37
N ILE A 291 11.26 -20.13 -13.87
CA ILE A 291 11.65 -19.81 -15.24
C ILE A 291 13.08 -19.29 -15.20
N LYS A 292 14.00 -19.97 -15.83
CA LYS A 292 15.43 -19.57 -15.89
C LYS A 292 15.56 -18.19 -16.53
N GLY A 293 16.42 -17.34 -15.99
CA GLY A 293 16.64 -15.98 -16.48
C GLY A 293 15.54 -14.98 -16.12
N LEU A 294 14.54 -15.39 -15.28
CA LEU A 294 13.46 -14.53 -14.83
C LEU A 294 13.47 -14.38 -13.31
N HIS A 295 13.53 -13.15 -12.85
CA HIS A 295 13.53 -12.78 -11.44
C HIS A 295 12.40 -11.79 -11.12
N CYS A 296 11.91 -11.83 -9.88
CA CYS A 296 10.88 -10.90 -9.40
C CYS A 296 11.34 -10.27 -8.09
N LEU A 297 11.33 -8.95 -8.02
CA LEU A 297 11.86 -8.21 -6.88
C LEU A 297 10.83 -7.30 -6.22
N GLY A 298 11.17 -6.86 -5.03
CA GLY A 298 10.43 -5.85 -4.30
C GLY A 298 9.03 -6.31 -3.88
N ASP A 299 8.16 -5.35 -3.72
CA ASP A 299 6.80 -5.59 -3.25
C ASP A 299 5.95 -6.36 -4.29
N SER A 300 6.30 -6.25 -5.57
CA SER A 300 5.68 -7.01 -6.65
C SER A 300 5.85 -8.52 -6.52
N SER A 301 6.99 -8.96 -6.01
CA SER A 301 7.24 -10.39 -5.76
C SER A 301 6.44 -10.97 -4.60
N GLY A 302 5.78 -10.12 -3.81
CA GLY A 302 5.04 -10.50 -2.59
C GLY A 302 5.93 -10.82 -1.37
N TRP A 303 7.25 -10.65 -1.48
CA TRP A 303 8.19 -10.97 -0.40
C TRP A 303 8.54 -9.77 0.48
N THR A 304 8.59 -8.57 -0.08
CA THR A 304 8.89 -7.36 0.67
C THR A 304 7.64 -6.51 0.87
N ARG A 305 7.73 -5.55 1.77
CA ARG A 305 6.72 -4.52 1.99
C ARG A 305 7.41 -3.24 2.41
N GLY A 306 7.37 -2.27 1.50
CA GLY A 306 7.93 -0.95 1.70
C GLY A 306 9.33 -0.77 1.14
N LEU A 307 9.66 0.49 0.90
CA LEU A 307 10.80 0.96 0.11
C LEU A 307 12.15 0.38 0.57
N MET A 308 12.39 0.32 1.88
CA MET A 308 13.67 -0.18 2.41
C MET A 308 13.92 -1.64 2.03
N MET A 309 12.95 -2.53 2.29
CA MET A 309 13.14 -3.95 2.00
C MET A 309 13.15 -4.25 0.50
N ALA A 310 12.38 -3.52 -0.28
CA ALA A 310 12.44 -3.59 -1.74
C ALA A 310 13.83 -3.20 -2.26
N SER A 311 14.40 -2.10 -1.73
CA SER A 311 15.77 -1.65 -2.09
C SER A 311 16.83 -2.68 -1.69
N VAL A 312 16.72 -3.27 -0.49
CA VAL A 312 17.64 -4.35 -0.04
C VAL A 312 17.59 -5.53 -1.01
N MET A 313 16.38 -5.94 -1.42
CA MET A 313 16.22 -7.05 -2.37
C MET A 313 16.86 -6.73 -3.73
N GLY A 314 16.72 -5.49 -4.22
CA GLY A 314 17.38 -5.02 -5.44
C GLY A 314 18.91 -5.06 -5.35
N VAL A 315 19.47 -4.60 -4.24
CA VAL A 315 20.93 -4.67 -4.00
C VAL A 315 21.43 -6.12 -3.95
N LEU A 316 20.69 -7.00 -3.27
CA LEU A 316 21.06 -8.42 -3.19
C LEU A 316 21.04 -9.07 -4.58
N MET A 317 20.02 -8.78 -5.40
CA MET A 317 19.95 -9.29 -6.77
C MET A 317 21.09 -8.75 -7.63
N GLY A 318 21.36 -7.44 -7.59
CA GLY A 318 22.46 -6.84 -8.35
C GLY A 318 23.82 -7.49 -8.01
N ARG A 319 24.09 -7.76 -6.73
CA ARG A 319 25.30 -8.47 -6.32
C ARG A 319 25.37 -9.90 -6.86
N LYS A 320 24.25 -10.64 -6.79
CA LYS A 320 24.21 -12.01 -7.33
C LYS A 320 24.41 -12.08 -8.84
N LEU A 321 23.82 -11.15 -9.58
CA LEU A 321 24.02 -11.06 -11.02
C LEU A 321 25.47 -10.71 -11.36
N ALA A 322 26.09 -9.76 -10.63
CA ALA A 322 27.49 -9.42 -10.81
C ALA A 322 28.43 -10.61 -10.51
N GLU A 323 28.18 -11.37 -9.43
CA GLU A 323 28.95 -12.60 -9.13
C GLU A 323 28.81 -13.64 -10.23
N LYS A 324 27.63 -13.79 -10.86
CA LYS A 324 27.35 -14.72 -11.96
C LYS A 324 28.14 -14.34 -13.21
N GLU A 325 28.30 -13.06 -13.49
CA GLU A 325 29.08 -12.53 -14.61
C GLU A 325 30.60 -12.46 -14.34
N GLY A 326 31.04 -12.81 -13.13
CA GLY A 326 32.46 -12.81 -12.77
C GLY A 326 33.02 -11.43 -12.46
N CYS A 327 32.15 -10.49 -12.08
CA CYS A 327 32.50 -9.11 -11.69
C CYS A 327 32.71 -8.97 -10.17
#